data_99ef7a524e90b50beee56f70bc569254
#
_entry.id   99ef7a524e90b50beee56f70bc569254
#
_cell.length_a   1.000
_cell.length_b   1.000
_cell.length_c   1.000
_cell.angle_alpha   90.00
_cell.angle_beta   90.00
_cell.angle_gamma   90.00
#
_symmetry.space_group_name_H-M   'P 1'
#
loop_
_entity.id
_entity.type
_entity.pdbx_description
1 polymer ?
#
loop_
_entity_poly.entity_id
_entity_poly.type
_entity_poly.pdbx_seq_one_letter_code
_entity_poly.pdbx_strand_id
1 'polypeptide(L)'
;MSIEDILTILLIFLLLYGSITLIVFGVISYNFIKGYKIKNRKMTKVVGIDLGTTNSVVAAIEGGQPSVIINAEGLRTTPSIVAYTKKEELLVGQIAKRQAVINPANTFFSVKRFIGSKEAEIAEESKKLPYKVTKDQNDNIKIKCPALNKDFSPEEISAQVLRKLINDATNYLGQEVTQAVITVPAYFNDSQRQATMDAGKIAGIEVLRIINEPTAASLAYGLDKKQNETILVFDLGGGTFDVSILEVGDGIFEVLSTAGDTNLGGDDFDNVLVKWLMNNFKEKEGIDLSTDIQALQRLTEAAEKAKIELSTIETTTIHLPFITADKTGPKHIEKELTRDIFE
;
A
#
# COMPACT_ATOMS: atom_id res chain seq x y z
N MET A 1 15.47 56.95 25.96
CA MET A 1 16.73 56.24 26.23
C MET A 1 17.27 55.77 24.88
N SER A 2 18.43 56.24 24.49
CA SER A 2 19.01 55.89 23.20
C SER A 2 19.59 54.47 23.25
N ILE A 3 19.85 53.86 22.09
CA ILE A 3 20.47 52.55 22.01
C ILE A 3 21.87 52.56 22.69
N GLU A 4 22.58 53.67 22.62
CA GLU A 4 23.87 53.87 23.30
C GLU A 4 23.72 53.88 24.83
N ASP A 5 22.65 54.46 25.39
CA ASP A 5 22.38 54.43 26.83
C ASP A 5 22.10 52.98 27.32
N ILE A 6 21.37 52.20 26.52
CA ILE A 6 21.11 50.79 26.81
C ILE A 6 22.37 49.93 26.75
N LEU A 7 23.23 50.12 25.74
CA LEU A 7 24.50 49.45 25.62
C LEU A 7 25.49 49.81 26.74
N THR A 8 25.51 51.07 27.17
CA THR A 8 26.34 51.53 28.29
C THR A 8 25.89 50.93 29.61
N ILE A 9 24.58 50.85 29.88
CA ILE A 9 24.02 50.24 31.08
C ILE A 9 24.28 48.73 31.07
N LEU A 10 24.16 48.05 29.91
CA LEU A 10 24.51 46.63 29.76
C LEU A 10 26.01 46.37 29.98
N LEU A 11 26.88 47.23 29.51
CA LEU A 11 28.32 47.10 29.71
C LEU A 11 28.72 47.29 31.18
N ILE A 12 28.09 48.25 31.88
CA ILE A 12 28.29 48.48 33.33
C ILE A 12 27.79 47.27 34.13
N PHE A 13 26.64 46.70 33.77
CA PHE A 13 26.13 45.48 34.40
C PHE A 13 27.03 44.28 34.18
N LEU A 14 27.61 44.11 32.98
CA LEU A 14 28.56 43.04 32.66
C LEU A 14 29.88 43.16 33.45
N LEU A 15 30.36 44.40 33.70
CA LEU A 15 31.55 44.66 34.48
C LEU A 15 31.38 44.47 35.99
N LEU A 16 30.16 44.72 36.50
CA LEU A 16 29.88 44.67 37.95
C LEU A 16 29.42 43.24 38.41
N TYR A 17 28.82 42.45 37.56
CA TYR A 17 28.20 41.18 37.94
C TYR A 17 28.74 39.96 37.18
N GLY A 18 29.94 40.03 36.59
CA GLY A 18 30.73 38.92 36.04
C GLY A 18 29.94 37.65 35.70
N SER A 19 30.46 36.57 35.53
CA SER A 19 29.98 35.24 35.09
C SER A 19 28.48 34.86 35.27
N ILE A 20 27.74 35.34 36.29
CA ILE A 20 26.35 34.99 36.55
C ILE A 20 25.39 35.53 35.48
N THR A 21 25.60 36.75 35.02
CA THR A 21 24.78 37.42 33.98
C THR A 21 24.94 36.75 32.62
N LEU A 22 26.10 36.27 32.27
CA LEU A 22 26.39 35.53 31.05
C LEU A 22 25.69 34.16 31.03
N ILE A 23 25.64 33.46 32.19
CA ILE A 23 24.95 32.19 32.33
C ILE A 23 23.42 32.39 32.21
N VAL A 24 22.87 33.40 32.89
CA VAL A 24 21.42 33.70 32.84
C VAL A 24 21.01 34.11 31.42
N PHE A 25 21.81 34.97 30.74
CA PHE A 25 21.55 35.35 29.35
C PHE A 25 21.68 34.15 28.39
N GLY A 26 22.67 33.28 28.61
CA GLY A 26 22.84 32.05 27.86
C GLY A 26 21.65 31.08 28.03
N VAL A 27 21.17 30.92 29.26
CA VAL A 27 19.97 30.06 29.56
C VAL A 27 18.68 30.65 28.96
N ILE A 28 18.49 31.98 29.07
CA ILE A 28 17.32 32.64 28.49
C ILE A 28 17.38 32.58 26.96
N SER A 29 18.51 32.82 26.34
CA SER A 29 18.72 32.74 24.88
C SER A 29 18.51 31.30 24.39
N TYR A 30 19.07 30.32 25.13
CA TYR A 30 18.86 28.88 24.81
C TYR A 30 17.42 28.48 24.90
N ASN A 31 16.70 28.87 25.94
CA ASN A 31 15.27 28.58 26.10
C ASN A 31 14.41 29.33 25.08
N PHE A 32 14.77 30.55 24.71
CA PHE A 32 14.10 31.31 23.64
C PHE A 32 14.30 30.67 22.28
N ILE A 33 15.55 30.27 21.94
CA ILE A 33 15.86 29.55 20.69
C ILE A 33 15.19 28.19 20.67
N LYS A 34 15.18 27.47 21.80
CA LYS A 34 14.49 26.18 21.94
C LYS A 34 12.97 26.33 21.81
N GLY A 35 12.38 27.35 22.46
CA GLY A 35 10.96 27.70 22.33
C GLY A 35 10.58 28.14 20.91
N TYR A 36 11.45 28.91 20.22
CA TYR A 36 11.26 29.32 18.85
C TYR A 36 11.36 28.15 17.86
N LYS A 37 12.31 27.20 18.07
CA LYS A 37 12.38 25.94 17.29
C LYS A 37 11.17 25.04 17.54
N ILE A 38 10.64 24.99 18.75
CA ILE A 38 9.42 24.20 19.07
C ILE A 38 8.20 24.87 18.43
N LYS A 39 8.10 26.22 18.44
CA LYS A 39 6.95 26.95 17.88
C LYS A 39 6.92 26.93 16.34
N ASN A 40 8.07 26.72 15.69
CA ASN A 40 8.18 26.59 14.23
C ASN A 40 8.26 25.13 13.75
N ARG A 41 8.07 24.13 14.60
CA ARG A 41 7.85 22.78 14.15
C ARG A 41 6.47 22.75 13.48
N LYS A 42 6.46 22.83 12.16
CA LYS A 42 5.24 22.57 11.35
C LYS A 42 4.65 21.29 11.92
N MET A 43 3.43 21.35 12.44
CA MET A 43 2.73 20.15 12.91
C MET A 43 2.47 19.32 11.66
N THR A 44 3.29 18.28 11.45
CA THR A 44 3.08 17.33 10.39
C THR A 44 1.97 16.38 10.78
N LYS A 45 1.09 16.07 9.84
CA LYS A 45 0.04 15.08 10.07
C LYS A 45 0.65 13.68 10.03
N VAL A 46 0.16 12.82 10.93
CA VAL A 46 0.45 11.39 10.93
C VAL A 46 -0.70 10.67 10.24
N VAL A 47 -0.40 9.71 9.39
CA VAL A 47 -1.41 8.86 8.74
C VAL A 47 -1.19 7.39 9.10
N GLY A 48 -2.27 6.60 9.04
CA GLY A 48 -2.22 5.16 9.03
C GLY A 48 -2.19 4.65 7.59
N ILE A 49 -1.31 3.73 7.29
CA ILE A 49 -1.22 3.10 5.96
C ILE A 49 -1.36 1.59 6.11
N ASP A 50 -2.31 1.02 5.40
CA ASP A 50 -2.35 -0.39 5.09
C ASP A 50 -1.69 -0.61 3.72
N LEU A 51 -0.47 -1.15 3.73
CA LEU A 51 0.28 -1.48 2.52
C LEU A 51 -0.07 -2.92 2.10
N GLY A 52 -1.22 -3.08 1.45
CA GLY A 52 -1.72 -4.39 1.05
C GLY A 52 -1.01 -4.99 -0.17
N THR A 53 -1.15 -6.31 -0.36
CA THR A 53 -0.58 -7.04 -1.51
C THR A 53 -1.19 -6.59 -2.83
N THR A 54 -2.51 -6.44 -2.88
CA THR A 54 -3.26 -6.07 -4.08
C THR A 54 -3.69 -4.61 -4.05
N ASN A 55 -4.23 -4.13 -2.93
CA ASN A 55 -4.67 -2.76 -2.73
C ASN A 55 -4.11 -2.19 -1.43
N SER A 56 -3.81 -0.90 -1.43
CA SER A 56 -3.37 -0.16 -0.25
C SER A 56 -4.36 0.93 0.12
N VAL A 57 -4.38 1.29 1.40
CA VAL A 57 -5.28 2.30 1.96
C VAL A 57 -4.48 3.27 2.82
N VAL A 58 -4.85 4.54 2.80
CA VAL A 58 -4.35 5.55 3.73
C VAL A 58 -5.51 6.20 4.48
N ALA A 59 -5.34 6.40 5.77
CA ALA A 59 -6.34 7.02 6.64
C ALA A 59 -5.69 8.05 7.57
N ALA A 60 -6.49 9.03 7.98
CA ALA A 60 -6.09 10.05 8.95
C ALA A 60 -7.15 10.21 10.04
N ILE A 61 -6.77 10.84 11.15
CA ILE A 61 -7.73 11.26 12.17
C ILE A 61 -8.25 12.66 11.81
N GLU A 62 -9.55 12.76 11.56
CA GLU A 62 -10.29 13.98 11.27
C GLU A 62 -11.41 14.16 12.29
N GLY A 63 -11.47 15.30 12.96
CA GLY A 63 -12.48 15.53 14.00
C GLY A 63 -12.47 14.50 15.14
N GLY A 64 -11.33 13.85 15.40
CA GLY A 64 -11.19 12.80 16.43
C GLY A 64 -11.67 11.41 15.99
N GLN A 65 -12.03 11.23 14.72
CA GLN A 65 -12.47 9.95 14.16
C GLN A 65 -11.53 9.52 13.01
N PRO A 66 -11.28 8.21 12.83
CA PRO A 66 -10.53 7.73 11.68
C PRO A 66 -11.36 7.91 10.39
N SER A 67 -10.71 8.46 9.36
CA SER A 67 -11.29 8.68 8.04
C SER A 67 -10.36 8.13 6.97
N VAL A 68 -10.90 7.30 6.07
CA VAL A 68 -10.16 6.82 4.90
C VAL A 68 -10.07 7.95 3.89
N ILE A 69 -8.85 8.25 3.47
CA ILE A 69 -8.55 9.30 2.50
C ILE A 69 -8.90 8.83 1.09
N ILE A 70 -9.63 9.68 0.36
CA ILE A 70 -9.93 9.45 -1.06
C ILE A 70 -8.70 9.87 -1.87
N ASN A 71 -8.24 8.99 -2.76
CA ASN A 71 -7.09 9.26 -3.63
C ASN A 71 -7.43 10.22 -4.77
N ALA A 72 -6.44 10.62 -5.55
CA ALA A 72 -6.61 11.54 -6.68
C ALA A 72 -7.56 11.02 -7.77
N GLU A 73 -7.77 9.71 -7.84
CA GLU A 73 -8.70 9.05 -8.76
C GLU A 73 -10.13 8.93 -8.22
N GLY A 74 -10.42 9.47 -7.03
CA GLY A 74 -11.73 9.43 -6.38
C GLY A 74 -12.06 8.11 -5.68
N LEU A 75 -11.07 7.25 -5.45
CA LEU A 75 -11.24 5.92 -4.85
C LEU A 75 -10.71 5.90 -3.41
N ARG A 76 -11.25 5.01 -2.59
CA ARG A 76 -10.79 4.79 -1.20
C ARG A 76 -9.61 3.82 -1.10
N THR A 77 -9.36 3.05 -2.15
CA THR A 77 -8.24 2.11 -2.25
C THR A 77 -7.35 2.48 -3.43
N THR A 78 -6.07 2.23 -3.31
CA THR A 78 -5.08 2.42 -4.37
C THR A 78 -4.47 1.07 -4.70
N PRO A 79 -4.56 0.59 -5.95
CA PRO A 79 -3.89 -0.65 -6.35
C PRO A 79 -2.39 -0.58 -6.04
N SER A 80 -1.85 -1.63 -5.41
CA SER A 80 -0.43 -1.76 -5.05
C SER A 80 0.39 -2.16 -6.29
N ILE A 81 0.24 -1.37 -7.36
CA ILE A 81 0.82 -1.62 -8.68
C ILE A 81 1.68 -0.43 -9.09
N VAL A 82 2.89 -0.74 -9.56
CA VAL A 82 3.86 0.24 -10.06
C VAL A 82 4.28 -0.14 -11.47
N ALA A 83 4.34 0.82 -12.37
CA ALA A 83 4.78 0.57 -13.73
C ALA A 83 5.72 1.68 -14.23
N TYR A 84 6.59 1.30 -15.16
CA TYR A 84 7.42 2.25 -15.91
C TYR A 84 7.11 2.14 -17.39
N THR A 85 6.78 3.26 -18.01
CA THR A 85 6.53 3.31 -19.44
C THR A 85 7.83 3.23 -20.24
N LYS A 86 7.72 2.99 -21.57
CA LYS A 86 8.89 3.06 -22.47
C LYS A 86 9.56 4.45 -22.52
N LYS A 87 8.86 5.49 -22.03
CA LYS A 87 9.40 6.86 -21.89
C LYS A 87 9.95 7.12 -20.49
N GLU A 88 10.16 6.05 -19.71
CA GLU A 88 10.68 6.11 -18.33
C GLU A 88 9.76 6.81 -17.32
N GLU A 89 8.48 7.04 -17.69
CA GLU A 89 7.50 7.64 -16.79
C GLU A 89 7.03 6.64 -15.74
N LEU A 90 7.02 7.05 -14.48
CA LEU A 90 6.51 6.28 -13.36
C LEU A 90 4.98 6.39 -13.28
N LEU A 91 4.31 5.25 -13.25
CA LEU A 91 2.88 5.14 -13.00
C LEU A 91 2.63 4.32 -11.73
N VAL A 92 1.69 4.75 -10.90
CA VAL A 92 1.35 4.05 -9.64
C VAL A 92 -0.17 3.98 -9.48
N GLY A 93 -0.65 2.87 -8.95
CA GLY A 93 -2.06 2.67 -8.65
C GLY A 93 -2.91 2.36 -9.88
N GLN A 94 -4.07 2.98 -9.98
CA GLN A 94 -5.06 2.68 -11.03
C GLN A 94 -4.53 2.89 -12.44
N ILE A 95 -3.70 3.90 -12.65
CA ILE A 95 -3.10 4.18 -13.96
C ILE A 95 -2.12 3.06 -14.35
N ALA A 96 -1.30 2.58 -13.39
CA ALA A 96 -0.41 1.44 -13.60
C ALA A 96 -1.22 0.17 -13.89
N LYS A 97 -2.31 -0.09 -13.17
CA LYS A 97 -3.21 -1.24 -13.40
C LYS A 97 -3.75 -1.24 -14.83
N ARG A 98 -4.28 -0.11 -15.30
CA ARG A 98 -4.90 0.01 -16.63
C ARG A 98 -3.95 -0.28 -17.79
N GLN A 99 -2.66 -0.01 -17.67
CA GLN A 99 -1.68 -0.25 -18.74
C GLN A 99 -0.92 -1.58 -18.58
N ALA A 100 -1.17 -2.35 -17.52
CA ALA A 100 -0.46 -3.59 -17.20
C ALA A 100 -0.39 -4.58 -18.38
N VAL A 101 -1.46 -4.66 -19.15
CA VAL A 101 -1.64 -5.55 -20.29
C VAL A 101 -0.71 -5.29 -21.45
N ILE A 102 -0.54 -4.00 -21.76
CA ILE A 102 0.31 -3.61 -22.88
C ILE A 102 1.78 -3.45 -22.51
N ASN A 103 2.08 -3.56 -21.20
CA ASN A 103 3.43 -3.39 -20.64
C ASN A 103 3.70 -4.32 -19.45
N PRO A 104 3.42 -5.63 -19.56
CA PRO A 104 3.47 -6.55 -18.43
C PRO A 104 4.88 -6.70 -17.83
N ALA A 105 5.92 -6.67 -18.67
CA ALA A 105 7.31 -6.82 -18.22
C ALA A 105 7.83 -5.65 -17.36
N ASN A 106 7.17 -4.50 -17.39
CA ASN A 106 7.53 -3.31 -16.62
C ASN A 106 6.42 -2.87 -15.66
N THR A 107 5.48 -3.77 -15.35
CA THR A 107 4.38 -3.54 -14.41
C THR A 107 4.48 -4.52 -13.26
N PHE A 108 4.68 -3.99 -12.07
CA PHE A 108 4.99 -4.74 -10.87
C PHE A 108 3.82 -4.70 -9.90
N PHE A 109 3.32 -5.87 -9.52
CA PHE A 109 2.22 -6.08 -8.58
C PHE A 109 2.55 -7.25 -7.65
N SER A 110 1.78 -7.41 -6.57
CA SER A 110 2.00 -8.44 -5.53
C SER A 110 3.41 -8.41 -4.89
N VAL A 111 4.10 -7.27 -4.96
CA VAL A 111 5.50 -7.11 -4.54
C VAL A 111 5.67 -7.29 -3.02
N LYS A 112 4.63 -7.06 -2.24
CA LYS A 112 4.62 -7.31 -0.79
C LYS A 112 4.99 -8.76 -0.43
N ARG A 113 4.67 -9.74 -1.29
CA ARG A 113 5.01 -11.15 -1.10
C ARG A 113 6.53 -11.38 -1.08
N PHE A 114 7.30 -10.45 -1.64
CA PHE A 114 8.76 -10.58 -1.81
C PHE A 114 9.55 -9.71 -0.83
N ILE A 115 8.87 -8.80 -0.14
CA ILE A 115 9.55 -7.83 0.74
C ILE A 115 10.25 -8.56 1.89
N GLY A 116 11.55 -8.31 2.07
CA GLY A 116 12.35 -8.91 3.13
C GLY A 116 12.60 -10.41 2.99
N SER A 117 12.23 -11.06 1.86
CA SER A 117 12.42 -12.49 1.59
C SER A 117 13.66 -12.74 0.71
N LYS A 118 14.11 -14.00 0.68
CA LYS A 118 15.18 -14.46 -0.19
C LYS A 118 14.61 -15.16 -1.43
N GLU A 119 15.40 -15.22 -2.52
CA GLU A 119 14.94 -15.80 -3.78
C GLU A 119 14.51 -17.26 -3.65
N ALA A 120 15.21 -18.05 -2.85
CA ALA A 120 14.87 -19.45 -2.61
C ALA A 120 13.47 -19.66 -1.99
N GLU A 121 12.97 -18.68 -1.23
CA GLU A 121 11.67 -18.72 -0.55
C GLU A 121 10.51 -18.48 -1.52
N ILE A 122 10.77 -17.81 -2.67
CA ILE A 122 9.73 -17.35 -3.61
C ILE A 122 9.88 -17.95 -5.01
N ALA A 123 10.80 -18.92 -5.22
CA ALA A 123 11.20 -19.42 -6.53
C ALA A 123 10.03 -19.95 -7.38
N GLU A 124 9.03 -20.59 -6.77
CA GLU A 124 7.86 -21.10 -7.49
C GLU A 124 6.83 -19.99 -7.82
N GLU A 125 6.67 -19.01 -6.94
CA GLU A 125 5.75 -17.88 -7.16
C GLU A 125 6.26 -16.96 -8.26
N SER A 126 7.57 -16.70 -8.26
CA SER A 126 8.21 -15.80 -9.23
C SER A 126 8.04 -16.27 -10.68
N LYS A 127 7.91 -17.59 -10.91
CA LYS A 127 7.70 -18.18 -12.25
C LYS A 127 6.34 -17.85 -12.86
N LYS A 128 5.36 -17.49 -12.04
CA LYS A 128 3.98 -17.19 -12.48
C LYS A 128 3.79 -15.73 -12.87
N LEU A 129 4.78 -14.88 -12.61
CA LEU A 129 4.68 -13.44 -12.83
C LEU A 129 5.02 -13.07 -14.28
N PRO A 130 4.36 -12.05 -14.83
CA PRO A 130 4.65 -11.56 -16.19
C PRO A 130 5.93 -10.71 -16.25
N TYR A 131 6.50 -10.34 -15.10
CA TYR A 131 7.76 -9.61 -14.98
C TYR A 131 8.84 -10.50 -14.36
N LYS A 132 10.09 -10.18 -14.63
CA LYS A 132 11.20 -11.03 -14.23
C LYS A 132 11.70 -10.68 -12.83
N VAL A 133 11.71 -11.69 -11.95
CA VAL A 133 12.35 -11.65 -10.63
C VAL A 133 13.72 -12.32 -10.75
N THR A 134 14.73 -11.73 -10.10
CA THR A 134 16.13 -12.19 -10.08
C THR A 134 16.68 -12.00 -8.66
N LYS A 135 17.95 -12.29 -8.46
CA LYS A 135 18.64 -12.06 -7.18
C LYS A 135 19.96 -11.34 -7.38
N ASP A 136 20.43 -10.67 -6.34
CA ASP A 136 21.78 -10.12 -6.27
C ASP A 136 22.79 -11.16 -5.73
N GLN A 137 24.04 -10.73 -5.53
CA GLN A 137 25.12 -11.58 -5.02
C GLN A 137 24.89 -12.08 -3.58
N ASN A 138 23.97 -11.48 -2.85
CA ASN A 138 23.61 -11.82 -1.47
C ASN A 138 22.27 -12.55 -1.38
N ASP A 139 21.78 -13.10 -2.49
CA ASP A 139 20.47 -13.75 -2.65
C ASP A 139 19.27 -12.84 -2.32
N ASN A 140 19.46 -11.51 -2.30
CA ASN A 140 18.34 -10.59 -2.15
C ASN A 140 17.55 -10.49 -3.45
N ILE A 141 16.25 -10.46 -3.35
CA ILE A 141 15.33 -10.36 -4.48
C ILE A 141 15.53 -9.05 -5.23
N LYS A 142 15.58 -9.15 -6.56
CA LYS A 142 15.59 -8.05 -7.50
C LYS A 142 14.49 -8.21 -8.53
N ILE A 143 13.81 -7.13 -8.85
CA ILE A 143 12.75 -7.04 -9.85
C ILE A 143 13.30 -6.30 -11.05
N LYS A 144 13.43 -6.98 -12.18
CA LYS A 144 14.00 -6.39 -13.39
C LYS A 144 13.02 -5.47 -14.09
N CYS A 145 13.44 -4.24 -14.37
CA CYS A 145 12.71 -3.26 -15.16
C CYS A 145 13.41 -3.02 -16.51
N PRO A 146 12.99 -3.69 -17.58
CA PRO A 146 13.60 -3.50 -18.90
C PRO A 146 13.51 -2.07 -19.43
N ALA A 147 12.42 -1.35 -19.14
CA ALA A 147 12.21 0.02 -19.60
C ALA A 147 13.29 0.98 -19.11
N LEU A 148 13.81 0.77 -17.88
CA LEU A 148 14.84 1.60 -17.28
C LEU A 148 16.23 0.97 -17.32
N ASN A 149 16.34 -0.24 -17.86
CA ASN A 149 17.55 -1.09 -17.75
C ASN A 149 18.11 -1.13 -16.30
N LYS A 150 17.20 -1.27 -15.32
CA LYS A 150 17.49 -1.23 -13.89
C LYS A 150 16.80 -2.39 -13.18
N ASP A 151 17.44 -2.88 -12.10
CA ASP A 151 16.85 -3.81 -11.16
C ASP A 151 16.46 -3.08 -9.88
N PHE A 152 15.23 -3.29 -9.41
CA PHE A 152 14.71 -2.72 -8.18
C PHE A 152 14.64 -3.76 -7.06
N SER A 153 14.80 -3.35 -5.83
CA SER A 153 14.39 -4.18 -4.70
C SER A 153 12.86 -4.10 -4.48
N PRO A 154 12.26 -5.07 -3.80
CA PRO A 154 10.85 -5.00 -3.41
C PRO A 154 10.52 -3.74 -2.60
N GLU A 155 11.44 -3.29 -1.74
CA GLU A 155 11.32 -2.07 -0.95
C GLU A 155 11.28 -0.82 -1.82
N GLU A 156 12.09 -0.74 -2.89
CA GLU A 156 12.07 0.39 -3.83
C GLU A 156 10.73 0.49 -4.57
N ILE A 157 10.14 -0.65 -4.96
CA ILE A 157 8.81 -0.67 -5.61
C ILE A 157 7.72 -0.32 -4.61
N SER A 158 7.74 -0.90 -3.41
CA SER A 158 6.78 -0.59 -2.34
C SER A 158 6.83 0.88 -1.95
N ALA A 159 8.03 1.48 -1.97
CA ALA A 159 8.21 2.91 -1.71
C ALA A 159 7.47 3.81 -2.72
N GLN A 160 7.28 3.39 -3.97
CA GLN A 160 6.51 4.18 -4.95
C GLN A 160 5.02 4.19 -4.58
N VAL A 161 4.48 3.05 -4.10
CA VAL A 161 3.11 2.97 -3.59
C VAL A 161 2.95 3.89 -2.38
N LEU A 162 3.87 3.80 -1.42
CA LEU A 162 3.87 4.66 -0.23
C LEU A 162 3.92 6.15 -0.58
N ARG A 163 4.78 6.56 -1.54
CA ARG A 163 4.83 7.95 -2.03
C ARG A 163 3.50 8.42 -2.62
N LYS A 164 2.83 7.57 -3.41
CA LYS A 164 1.50 7.89 -3.95
C LYS A 164 0.50 8.13 -2.84
N LEU A 165 0.43 7.24 -1.84
CA LEU A 165 -0.49 7.36 -0.70
C LEU A 165 -0.23 8.64 0.12
N ILE A 166 1.04 8.96 0.38
CA ILE A 166 1.42 10.17 1.12
C ILE A 166 1.11 11.43 0.31
N ASN A 167 1.33 11.43 -1.00
CA ASN A 167 0.98 12.55 -1.86
C ASN A 167 -0.53 12.77 -1.90
N ASP A 168 -1.32 11.71 -2.04
CA ASP A 168 -2.78 11.78 -1.99
C ASP A 168 -3.26 12.30 -0.63
N ALA A 169 -2.68 11.82 0.47
CA ALA A 169 -2.99 12.28 1.81
C ALA A 169 -2.64 13.76 2.01
N THR A 170 -1.47 14.20 1.53
CA THR A 170 -1.03 15.59 1.59
C THR A 170 -1.99 16.51 0.83
N ASN A 171 -2.40 16.09 -0.38
CA ASN A 171 -3.34 16.85 -1.21
C ASN A 171 -4.73 16.92 -0.57
N TYR A 172 -5.24 15.80 -0.07
CA TYR A 172 -6.55 15.71 0.58
C TYR A 172 -6.63 16.55 1.86
N LEU A 173 -5.60 16.44 2.72
CA LEU A 173 -5.56 17.14 4.01
C LEU A 173 -5.14 18.61 3.88
N GLY A 174 -4.61 19.05 2.74
CA GLY A 174 -4.04 20.39 2.54
C GLY A 174 -2.85 20.69 3.47
N GLN A 175 -2.22 19.67 4.02
CA GLN A 175 -1.08 19.73 4.94
C GLN A 175 -0.05 18.68 4.61
N GLU A 176 1.22 19.01 4.80
CA GLU A 176 2.32 18.07 4.56
C GLU A 176 2.23 16.86 5.49
N VAL A 177 2.28 15.67 4.90
CA VAL A 177 2.31 14.38 5.60
C VAL A 177 3.70 13.80 5.43
N THR A 178 4.41 13.61 6.55
CA THR A 178 5.79 13.07 6.55
C THR A 178 5.94 11.88 7.50
N GLN A 179 4.90 11.55 8.27
CA GLN A 179 4.93 10.50 9.28
C GLN A 179 3.79 9.51 9.05
N ALA A 180 4.08 8.24 9.24
CA ALA A 180 3.07 7.19 9.12
C ALA A 180 3.25 6.07 10.14
N VAL A 181 2.12 5.41 10.46
CA VAL A 181 2.08 4.06 11.04
C VAL A 181 1.70 3.12 9.89
N ILE A 182 2.45 2.04 9.70
CA ILE A 182 2.23 1.09 8.58
C ILE A 182 1.87 -0.28 9.14
N THR A 183 0.90 -0.95 8.52
CA THR A 183 0.49 -2.30 8.91
C THR A 183 1.28 -3.37 8.15
N VAL A 184 1.45 -4.53 8.81
CA VAL A 184 2.03 -5.75 8.23
C VAL A 184 1.27 -6.97 8.73
N PRO A 185 1.27 -8.09 8.00
CA PRO A 185 0.73 -9.35 8.49
C PRO A 185 1.34 -9.76 9.83
N ALA A 186 0.56 -10.42 10.68
CA ALA A 186 1.02 -10.83 12.02
C ALA A 186 2.20 -11.82 11.97
N TYR A 187 2.26 -12.65 10.91
CA TYR A 187 3.32 -13.64 10.70
C TYR A 187 4.62 -13.09 10.10
N PHE A 188 4.65 -11.79 9.69
CA PHE A 188 5.88 -11.19 9.17
C PHE A 188 7.01 -11.30 10.19
N ASN A 189 8.13 -11.83 9.73
CA ASN A 189 9.36 -11.89 10.52
C ASN A 189 10.05 -10.51 10.59
N ASP A 190 11.12 -10.42 11.42
CA ASP A 190 11.83 -9.16 11.64
C ASP A 190 12.43 -8.58 10.34
N SER A 191 12.91 -9.43 9.42
CA SER A 191 13.46 -8.98 8.14
C SER A 191 12.38 -8.31 7.27
N GLN A 192 11.19 -8.89 7.20
CA GLN A 192 10.06 -8.35 6.45
C GLN A 192 9.52 -7.04 7.06
N ARG A 193 9.47 -6.98 8.40
CA ARG A 193 9.11 -5.75 9.13
C ARG A 193 10.14 -4.65 8.88
N GLN A 194 11.43 -4.97 8.96
CA GLN A 194 12.51 -4.02 8.69
C GLN A 194 12.47 -3.54 7.24
N ALA A 195 12.28 -4.44 6.27
CA ALA A 195 12.15 -4.11 4.85
C ALA A 195 10.94 -3.17 4.58
N THR A 196 9.82 -3.37 5.29
CA THR A 196 8.66 -2.45 5.24
C THR A 196 9.03 -1.06 5.79
N MET A 197 9.77 -0.99 6.90
CA MET A 197 10.28 0.28 7.43
C MET A 197 11.23 0.96 6.44
N ASP A 198 12.10 0.19 5.77
CA ASP A 198 13.05 0.71 4.80
C ASP A 198 12.35 1.21 3.53
N ALA A 199 11.26 0.55 3.09
CA ALA A 199 10.40 1.08 2.04
C ALA A 199 9.83 2.46 2.41
N GLY A 200 9.40 2.65 3.66
CA GLY A 200 8.97 3.95 4.18
C GLY A 200 10.08 4.99 4.12
N LYS A 201 11.29 4.66 4.57
CA LYS A 201 12.46 5.56 4.50
C LYS A 201 12.80 5.94 3.05
N ILE A 202 12.80 4.97 2.12
CA ILE A 202 13.02 5.20 0.69
C ILE A 202 11.93 6.11 0.11
N ALA A 203 10.70 5.99 0.61
CA ALA A 203 9.60 6.89 0.24
C ALA A 203 9.76 8.31 0.80
N GLY A 204 10.66 8.53 1.75
CA GLY A 204 10.85 9.81 2.45
C GLY A 204 9.91 9.98 3.64
N ILE A 205 9.40 8.90 4.22
CA ILE A 205 8.45 8.87 5.32
C ILE A 205 9.17 8.47 6.61
N GLU A 206 8.91 9.17 7.69
CA GLU A 206 9.24 8.72 9.04
C GLU A 206 8.20 7.69 9.48
N VAL A 207 8.56 6.40 9.48
CA VAL A 207 7.70 5.32 9.98
C VAL A 207 7.78 5.30 11.49
N LEU A 208 6.72 5.77 12.15
CA LEU A 208 6.66 5.86 13.62
C LEU A 208 6.53 4.49 14.27
N ARG A 209 5.78 3.60 13.63
CA ARG A 209 5.53 2.23 14.13
C ARG A 209 5.08 1.31 12.99
N ILE A 210 5.45 0.04 13.11
CA ILE A 210 4.83 -1.08 12.39
C ILE A 210 3.88 -1.76 13.36
N ILE A 211 2.64 -2.03 12.92
CA ILE A 211 1.63 -2.76 13.70
C ILE A 211 1.07 -3.94 12.89
N ASN A 212 0.55 -4.94 13.58
CA ASN A 212 -0.05 -6.10 12.92
C ASN A 212 -1.40 -5.74 12.31
N GLU A 213 -1.68 -6.19 11.09
CA GLU A 213 -2.96 -5.99 10.39
C GLU A 213 -4.18 -6.42 11.22
N PRO A 214 -4.21 -7.63 11.85
CA PRO A 214 -5.33 -8.02 12.67
C PRO A 214 -5.51 -7.13 13.91
N THR A 215 -4.43 -6.60 14.48
CA THR A 215 -4.50 -5.61 15.58
C THR A 215 -5.11 -4.30 15.09
N ALA A 216 -4.70 -3.81 13.92
CA ALA A 216 -5.24 -2.59 13.33
C ALA A 216 -6.74 -2.73 13.00
N ALA A 217 -7.14 -3.87 12.43
CA ALA A 217 -8.55 -4.19 12.14
C ALA A 217 -9.39 -4.22 13.43
N SER A 218 -8.88 -4.84 14.49
CA SER A 218 -9.55 -4.90 15.80
C SER A 218 -9.73 -3.52 16.43
N LEU A 219 -8.70 -2.68 16.36
CA LEU A 219 -8.76 -1.27 16.81
C LEU A 219 -9.79 -0.46 16.01
N ALA A 220 -9.80 -0.62 14.68
CA ALA A 220 -10.76 0.07 13.81
C ALA A 220 -12.21 -0.33 14.10
N TYR A 221 -12.43 -1.57 14.51
CA TYR A 221 -13.75 -2.07 14.92
C TYR A 221 -14.16 -1.59 16.32
N GLY A 222 -13.24 -0.99 17.10
CA GLY A 222 -13.51 -0.43 18.42
C GLY A 222 -13.47 -1.45 19.56
N LEU A 223 -12.70 -2.52 19.41
CA LEU A 223 -12.56 -3.57 20.42
C LEU A 223 -11.68 -3.16 21.61
N ASP A 224 -10.91 -2.07 21.50
CA ASP A 224 -10.14 -1.46 22.57
C ASP A 224 -10.98 -1.00 23.77
N LYS A 225 -12.29 -0.84 23.58
CA LYS A 225 -13.25 -0.37 24.59
C LYS A 225 -14.04 -1.49 25.27
N LYS A 226 -13.80 -2.75 24.86
CA LYS A 226 -14.49 -3.91 25.42
C LYS A 226 -13.66 -4.56 26.52
N GLN A 227 -14.36 -5.35 27.38
CA GLN A 227 -13.71 -6.19 28.39
C GLN A 227 -13.00 -7.38 27.73
N ASN A 228 -12.17 -8.10 28.48
CA ASN A 228 -11.37 -9.23 27.99
C ASN A 228 -12.18 -10.17 27.09
N GLU A 229 -11.80 -10.24 25.84
CA GLU A 229 -12.44 -11.08 24.82
C GLU A 229 -11.36 -11.80 24.00
N THR A 230 -11.64 -13.04 23.62
CA THR A 230 -10.87 -13.73 22.57
C THR A 230 -11.62 -13.55 21.25
N ILE A 231 -10.95 -13.00 20.25
CA ILE A 231 -11.54 -12.69 18.95
C ILE A 231 -10.82 -13.43 17.84
N LEU A 232 -11.55 -13.68 16.76
CA LEU A 232 -11.01 -14.19 15.51
C LEU A 232 -11.11 -13.08 14.47
N VAL A 233 -9.97 -12.74 13.86
CA VAL A 233 -9.90 -11.86 12.70
C VAL A 233 -9.72 -12.73 11.46
N PHE A 234 -10.66 -12.61 10.53
CA PHE A 234 -10.68 -13.32 9.26
C PHE A 234 -10.45 -12.28 8.16
N ASP A 235 -9.28 -12.29 7.55
CA ASP A 235 -8.86 -11.34 6.53
C ASP A 235 -8.64 -12.07 5.20
N LEU A 236 -9.60 -11.94 4.28
CA LEU A 236 -9.51 -12.43 2.92
C LEU A 236 -9.26 -11.25 1.98
N GLY A 237 -8.00 -11.00 1.71
CA GLY A 237 -7.56 -9.94 0.82
C GLY A 237 -7.66 -10.30 -0.67
N GLY A 238 -7.09 -9.45 -1.52
CA GLY A 238 -7.02 -9.74 -2.96
C GLY A 238 -6.02 -10.84 -3.29
N GLY A 239 -4.91 -10.93 -2.55
CA GLY A 239 -3.84 -11.88 -2.83
C GLY A 239 -3.43 -12.80 -1.70
N THR A 240 -3.93 -12.57 -0.48
CA THR A 240 -3.62 -13.37 0.72
C THR A 240 -4.87 -13.60 1.54
N PHE A 241 -4.88 -14.72 2.26
CA PHE A 241 -5.87 -15.06 3.25
C PHE A 241 -5.20 -15.25 4.61
N ASP A 242 -5.64 -14.50 5.61
CA ASP A 242 -5.06 -14.48 6.94
C ASP A 242 -6.16 -14.66 8.01
N VAL A 243 -5.91 -15.57 8.94
CA VAL A 243 -6.77 -15.79 10.12
C VAL A 243 -5.91 -15.64 11.36
N SER A 244 -6.34 -14.77 12.28
CA SER A 244 -5.62 -14.53 13.53
C SER A 244 -6.58 -14.65 14.73
N ILE A 245 -6.12 -15.29 15.78
CA ILE A 245 -6.81 -15.32 17.07
C ILE A 245 -6.07 -14.35 17.98
N LEU A 246 -6.79 -13.40 18.55
CA LEU A 246 -6.26 -12.38 19.46
C LEU A 246 -6.99 -12.45 20.79
N GLU A 247 -6.24 -12.20 21.86
CA GLU A 247 -6.78 -11.83 23.15
C GLU A 247 -6.76 -10.31 23.29
N VAL A 248 -7.89 -9.73 23.66
CA VAL A 248 -8.07 -8.28 23.79
C VAL A 248 -8.49 -8.00 25.23
N GLY A 249 -7.74 -7.18 25.95
CA GLY A 249 -8.07 -6.79 27.31
C GLY A 249 -7.28 -5.58 27.77
N ASP A 250 -7.91 -4.68 28.51
CA ASP A 250 -7.29 -3.48 29.10
C ASP A 250 -6.52 -2.60 28.07
N GLY A 251 -7.00 -2.57 26.80
CA GLY A 251 -6.34 -1.85 25.71
C GLY A 251 -5.11 -2.55 25.13
N ILE A 252 -4.84 -3.79 25.54
CA ILE A 252 -3.76 -4.64 25.01
C ILE A 252 -4.34 -5.63 24.01
N PHE A 253 -3.63 -5.85 22.91
CA PHE A 253 -3.95 -6.82 21.87
C PHE A 253 -2.79 -7.81 21.77
N GLU A 254 -3.04 -9.06 22.12
CA GLU A 254 -2.06 -10.14 22.01
C GLU A 254 -2.48 -11.11 20.91
N VAL A 255 -1.61 -11.35 19.93
CA VAL A 255 -1.85 -12.35 18.89
C VAL A 255 -1.46 -13.71 19.42
N LEU A 256 -2.45 -14.56 19.70
CA LEU A 256 -2.24 -15.91 20.25
C LEU A 256 -1.83 -16.90 19.15
N SER A 257 -2.41 -16.78 17.98
CA SER A 257 -2.13 -17.67 16.85
C SER A 257 -2.48 -16.99 15.53
N THR A 258 -1.76 -17.36 14.48
CA THR A 258 -2.06 -16.93 13.12
C THR A 258 -1.86 -18.09 12.15
N ALA A 259 -2.71 -18.17 11.13
CA ALA A 259 -2.63 -19.11 10.03
C ALA A 259 -3.15 -18.43 8.76
N GLY A 260 -2.87 -19.00 7.59
CA GLY A 260 -3.35 -18.41 6.34
C GLY A 260 -2.75 -19.07 5.13
N ASP A 261 -3.04 -18.48 3.97
CA ASP A 261 -2.48 -18.87 2.68
C ASP A 261 -2.04 -17.59 1.95
N THR A 262 -0.75 -17.46 1.71
CA THR A 262 -0.14 -16.30 1.03
C THR A 262 -0.45 -16.26 -0.47
N ASN A 263 -1.11 -17.29 -1.01
CA ASN A 263 -1.45 -17.47 -2.42
C ASN A 263 -2.96 -17.65 -2.64
N LEU A 264 -3.80 -17.29 -1.68
CA LEU A 264 -5.25 -17.36 -1.78
C LEU A 264 -5.86 -15.99 -1.55
N GLY A 265 -6.65 -15.51 -2.51
CA GLY A 265 -7.37 -14.25 -2.38
C GLY A 265 -8.33 -14.00 -3.54
N GLY A 266 -8.89 -12.79 -3.58
CA GLY A 266 -9.84 -12.38 -4.61
C GLY A 266 -9.31 -12.51 -6.04
N ASP A 267 -8.00 -12.34 -6.24
CA ASP A 267 -7.35 -12.48 -7.56
C ASP A 267 -7.42 -13.93 -8.07
N ASP A 268 -7.42 -14.92 -7.15
CA ASP A 268 -7.55 -16.34 -7.52
C ASP A 268 -8.97 -16.66 -7.98
N PHE A 269 -9.97 -16.09 -7.32
CA PHE A 269 -11.37 -16.18 -7.77
C PHE A 269 -11.57 -15.55 -9.13
N ASP A 270 -10.99 -14.38 -9.38
CA ASP A 270 -11.01 -13.72 -10.68
C ASP A 270 -10.38 -14.61 -11.76
N ASN A 271 -9.25 -15.24 -11.47
CA ASN A 271 -8.56 -16.15 -12.39
C ASN A 271 -9.40 -17.40 -12.74
N VAL A 272 -10.14 -17.96 -11.78
CA VAL A 272 -11.06 -19.07 -12.03
C VAL A 272 -12.17 -18.62 -12.99
N LEU A 273 -12.73 -17.44 -12.75
CA LEU A 273 -13.79 -16.89 -13.59
C LEU A 273 -13.29 -16.56 -15.01
N VAL A 274 -12.08 -16.01 -15.14
CA VAL A 274 -11.42 -15.76 -16.44
C VAL A 274 -11.28 -17.08 -17.22
N LYS A 275 -10.80 -18.15 -16.58
CA LYS A 275 -10.68 -19.48 -17.22
C LYS A 275 -12.04 -20.01 -17.66
N TRP A 276 -13.05 -19.85 -16.83
CA TRP A 276 -14.42 -20.27 -17.15
C TRP A 276 -14.96 -19.50 -18.36
N LEU A 277 -14.76 -18.19 -18.44
CA LEU A 277 -15.16 -17.35 -19.60
C LEU A 277 -14.42 -17.77 -20.87
N MET A 278 -13.11 -18.00 -20.78
CA MET A 278 -12.29 -18.43 -21.94
C MET A 278 -12.73 -19.79 -22.47
N ASN A 279 -13.01 -20.76 -21.59
CA ASN A 279 -13.47 -22.08 -21.97
C ASN A 279 -14.84 -22.02 -22.65
N ASN A 280 -15.80 -21.29 -22.07
CA ASN A 280 -17.11 -21.08 -22.69
C ASN A 280 -17.01 -20.42 -24.07
N PHE A 281 -16.12 -19.43 -24.23
CA PHE A 281 -15.91 -18.74 -25.50
C PHE A 281 -15.26 -19.68 -26.54
N LYS A 282 -14.28 -20.48 -26.14
CA LYS A 282 -13.60 -21.46 -26.99
C LYS A 282 -14.56 -22.55 -27.46
N GLU A 283 -15.43 -23.05 -26.57
CA GLU A 283 -16.46 -24.02 -26.94
C GLU A 283 -17.47 -23.45 -27.96
N LYS A 284 -17.86 -22.20 -27.79
CA LYS A 284 -18.87 -21.55 -28.64
C LYS A 284 -18.31 -21.09 -30.00
N GLU A 285 -17.14 -20.43 -29.98
CA GLU A 285 -16.60 -19.74 -31.16
C GLU A 285 -15.39 -20.48 -31.77
N GLY A 286 -14.84 -21.49 -31.09
CA GLY A 286 -13.66 -22.23 -31.55
C GLY A 286 -12.34 -21.47 -31.41
N ILE A 287 -12.33 -20.31 -30.77
CA ILE A 287 -11.17 -19.40 -30.67
C ILE A 287 -10.59 -19.46 -29.25
N ASP A 288 -9.28 -19.63 -29.15
CA ASP A 288 -8.55 -19.60 -27.89
C ASP A 288 -8.03 -18.19 -27.59
N LEU A 289 -8.51 -17.58 -26.49
CA LEU A 289 -8.13 -16.24 -26.07
C LEU A 289 -6.88 -16.25 -25.15
N SER A 290 -6.34 -17.40 -24.78
CA SER A 290 -5.24 -17.51 -23.80
C SER A 290 -3.94 -16.81 -24.22
N THR A 291 -3.74 -16.57 -25.49
CA THR A 291 -2.57 -15.88 -26.04
C THR A 291 -2.84 -14.42 -26.42
N ASP A 292 -4.10 -13.99 -26.37
CA ASP A 292 -4.50 -12.61 -26.66
C ASP A 292 -4.44 -11.76 -25.37
N ILE A 293 -3.32 -11.04 -25.23
CA ILE A 293 -3.05 -10.23 -24.05
C ILE A 293 -4.15 -9.19 -23.80
N GLN A 294 -4.71 -8.57 -24.86
CA GLN A 294 -5.77 -7.56 -24.70
C GLN A 294 -7.10 -8.20 -24.28
N ALA A 295 -7.42 -9.36 -24.84
CA ALA A 295 -8.60 -10.12 -24.42
C ALA A 295 -8.49 -10.56 -22.96
N LEU A 296 -7.34 -11.10 -22.55
CA LEU A 296 -7.10 -11.52 -21.17
C LEU A 296 -7.32 -10.39 -20.17
N GLN A 297 -6.84 -9.19 -20.45
CA GLN A 297 -7.08 -8.04 -19.58
C GLN A 297 -8.56 -7.74 -19.43
N ARG A 298 -9.24 -7.59 -20.54
CA ARG A 298 -10.66 -7.25 -20.54
C ARG A 298 -11.47 -8.32 -19.81
N LEU A 299 -11.07 -9.58 -19.94
CA LEU A 299 -11.65 -10.69 -19.20
C LEU A 299 -11.39 -10.54 -17.69
N THR A 300 -10.15 -10.21 -17.29
CA THR A 300 -9.78 -10.03 -15.88
C THR A 300 -10.54 -8.86 -15.25
N GLU A 301 -10.62 -7.72 -15.92
CA GLU A 301 -11.38 -6.56 -15.42
C GLU A 301 -12.88 -6.87 -15.30
N ALA A 302 -13.44 -7.61 -16.28
CA ALA A 302 -14.84 -7.98 -16.25
C ALA A 302 -15.16 -9.05 -15.17
N ALA A 303 -14.23 -9.97 -14.94
CA ALA A 303 -14.32 -10.98 -13.89
C ALA A 303 -14.31 -10.34 -12.49
N GLU A 304 -13.35 -9.45 -12.22
CA GLU A 304 -13.26 -8.70 -10.96
C GLU A 304 -14.54 -7.90 -10.72
N LYS A 305 -15.02 -7.20 -11.75
CA LYS A 305 -16.26 -6.42 -11.66
C LYS A 305 -17.46 -7.31 -11.35
N ALA A 306 -17.62 -8.42 -12.05
CA ALA A 306 -18.72 -9.36 -11.83
C ALA A 306 -18.68 -9.98 -10.44
N LYS A 307 -17.49 -10.37 -9.93
CA LYS A 307 -17.30 -10.83 -8.55
C LYS A 307 -17.79 -9.79 -7.53
N ILE A 308 -17.40 -8.52 -7.72
CA ILE A 308 -17.82 -7.43 -6.83
C ILE A 308 -19.32 -7.23 -6.87
N GLU A 309 -19.95 -7.24 -8.05
CA GLU A 309 -21.39 -7.08 -8.22
C GLU A 309 -22.16 -8.22 -7.54
N LEU A 310 -21.71 -9.47 -7.69
CA LEU A 310 -22.34 -10.65 -7.08
C LEU A 310 -22.29 -10.66 -5.54
N SER A 311 -21.49 -9.80 -4.91
CA SER A 311 -21.57 -9.59 -3.46
C SER A 311 -22.88 -8.91 -3.01
N THR A 312 -23.58 -8.24 -3.93
CA THR A 312 -24.81 -7.47 -3.62
C THR A 312 -26.03 -7.93 -4.41
N ILE A 313 -25.84 -8.49 -5.61
CA ILE A 313 -26.93 -8.96 -6.48
C ILE A 313 -26.76 -10.44 -6.79
N GLU A 314 -27.88 -11.12 -7.14
CA GLU A 314 -27.90 -12.56 -7.40
C GLU A 314 -27.39 -12.91 -8.81
N THR A 315 -27.47 -11.97 -9.75
CA THR A 315 -27.15 -12.22 -11.16
C THR A 315 -26.54 -10.97 -11.78
N THR A 316 -25.46 -11.13 -12.56
CA THR A 316 -24.85 -10.06 -13.37
C THR A 316 -24.60 -10.53 -14.80
N THR A 317 -24.45 -9.60 -15.72
CA THR A 317 -24.14 -9.89 -17.14
C THR A 317 -22.75 -9.38 -17.48
N ILE A 318 -21.87 -10.29 -17.90
CA ILE A 318 -20.55 -9.96 -18.43
C ILE A 318 -20.72 -9.67 -19.94
N HIS A 319 -20.49 -8.40 -20.33
CA HIS A 319 -20.61 -7.96 -21.73
C HIS A 319 -19.28 -7.38 -22.19
N LEU A 320 -18.61 -8.09 -23.13
CA LEU A 320 -17.32 -7.73 -23.72
C LEU A 320 -17.48 -7.66 -25.25
N PRO A 321 -17.90 -6.52 -25.80
CA PRO A 321 -18.02 -6.35 -27.24
C PRO A 321 -16.63 -6.31 -27.88
N PHE A 322 -16.51 -6.87 -29.10
CA PHE A 322 -15.26 -6.88 -29.88
C PHE A 322 -14.08 -7.44 -29.07
N ILE A 323 -14.28 -8.62 -28.44
CA ILE A 323 -13.21 -9.25 -27.66
C ILE A 323 -12.09 -9.76 -28.55
N THR A 324 -12.44 -10.25 -29.74
CA THR A 324 -11.53 -10.64 -30.81
C THR A 324 -12.28 -10.59 -32.16
N ALA A 325 -11.60 -10.96 -33.27
CA ALA A 325 -12.21 -11.09 -34.59
C ALA A 325 -11.61 -12.26 -35.37
N ASP A 326 -12.40 -12.86 -36.22
CA ASP A 326 -11.98 -13.86 -37.20
C ASP A 326 -12.44 -13.51 -38.63
N LYS A 327 -12.33 -14.45 -39.56
CA LYS A 327 -12.76 -14.27 -40.96
C LYS A 327 -14.25 -13.98 -41.14
N THR A 328 -15.07 -14.33 -40.13
CA THR A 328 -16.53 -14.12 -40.14
C THR A 328 -16.93 -12.76 -39.53
N GLY A 329 -15.98 -12.03 -38.95
CA GLY A 329 -16.18 -10.72 -38.33
C GLY A 329 -15.84 -10.65 -36.86
N PRO A 330 -16.25 -9.57 -36.19
CA PRO A 330 -15.98 -9.36 -34.78
C PRO A 330 -16.76 -10.37 -33.91
N LYS A 331 -16.13 -10.78 -32.81
CA LYS A 331 -16.69 -11.69 -31.81
C LYS A 331 -16.87 -10.97 -30.48
N HIS A 332 -17.90 -11.38 -29.74
CA HIS A 332 -18.33 -10.76 -28.50
C HIS A 332 -18.55 -11.82 -27.42
N ILE A 333 -18.32 -11.46 -26.18
CA ILE A 333 -18.79 -12.25 -25.02
C ILE A 333 -20.00 -11.53 -24.44
N GLU A 334 -21.11 -12.25 -24.34
CA GLU A 334 -22.28 -11.89 -23.56
C GLU A 334 -22.67 -13.13 -22.75
N LYS A 335 -22.50 -13.05 -21.44
CA LYS A 335 -22.69 -14.18 -20.56
C LYS A 335 -23.32 -13.73 -19.26
N GLU A 336 -24.46 -14.32 -18.93
CA GLU A 336 -25.06 -14.21 -17.61
C GLU A 336 -24.27 -15.06 -16.62
N LEU A 337 -24.00 -14.52 -15.45
CA LEU A 337 -23.36 -15.18 -14.32
C LEU A 337 -24.21 -14.97 -13.08
N THR A 338 -24.64 -16.09 -12.48
CA THR A 338 -25.36 -16.08 -11.20
C THR A 338 -24.36 -16.30 -10.04
N ARG A 339 -24.77 -15.91 -8.83
CA ARG A 339 -24.00 -16.19 -7.62
C ARG A 339 -23.76 -17.70 -7.45
N ASP A 340 -24.78 -18.52 -7.67
CA ASP A 340 -24.68 -20.00 -7.57
C ASP A 340 -23.63 -20.61 -8.53
N ILE A 341 -23.46 -20.02 -9.72
CA ILE A 341 -22.42 -20.47 -10.67
C ILE A 341 -21.03 -20.02 -10.21
N PHE A 342 -20.95 -18.85 -9.55
CA PHE A 342 -19.71 -18.30 -9.06
C PHE A 342 -19.21 -19.04 -7.81
N GLU A 343 -20.09 -19.43 -6.88
CA GLU A 343 -19.80 -20.19 -5.66
C GLU A 343 -19.55 -21.70 -5.98
#